data_9a0e4f9b5ed903248af341a42e1daed0
#
_entry.id   9a0e4f9b5ed903248af341a42e1daed0
#
_cell.length_a   1.000
_cell.length_b   1.000
_cell.length_c   1.000
_cell.angle_alpha   90.00
_cell.angle_beta   90.00
_cell.angle_gamma   90.00
#
_symmetry.space_group_name_H-M   'P 1'
#
loop_
_entity.id
_entity.type
_entity.pdbx_description
1 polymer ?
#
loop_
_entity_poly.entity_id
_entity_poly.type
_entity_poly.pdbx_seq_one_letter_code
_entity_poly.pdbx_strand_id
1 'polypeptide(L)'
;LSIVTNVDGLKELPEVVFELSIPQIMSVMSALVFSIMVGLAATWNQAKLITGLLDEFQKIVLSIVSKIIIPVLPFFIGLTFCGLAYEGSITKQLPVFLKVIVIVLIGHFIWMTLLYVLAGIYSHENPWEVVRNYGPAYLTAVGTMSSAATLAVALQCAGKAKPLRKDMVQFGIPLFANIHLCGSVLTEVFFCMTISKMLYGSIPAPGTMVLFCLLLGIFALGAPGVPGGTVMASLGIIT
;
A
#
# COMPACT_ATOMS: atom_id res chain seq x y z
N LEU A 1 -8.82 -18.62 -9.94
CA LEU A 1 -7.40 -18.55 -9.52
C LEU A 1 -6.86 -19.95 -9.18
N SER A 2 -6.70 -20.78 -10.21
CA SER A 2 -6.05 -22.10 -10.13
C SER A 2 -4.54 -21.97 -10.40
N ILE A 3 -3.83 -21.20 -9.59
CA ILE A 3 -2.40 -20.91 -9.83
C ILE A 3 -1.49 -21.69 -8.89
N VAL A 4 -2.03 -22.52 -8.03
CA VAL A 4 -1.22 -23.35 -7.10
C VAL A 4 -1.37 -24.83 -7.44
N THR A 5 -1.08 -25.19 -8.66
CA THR A 5 -0.95 -26.59 -9.05
C THR A 5 0.50 -26.92 -9.27
N ASN A 6 1.17 -27.38 -8.27
CA ASN A 6 2.41 -28.16 -8.23
C ASN A 6 3.46 -27.61 -7.26
N VAL A 7 3.06 -27.50 -5.99
CA VAL A 7 4.07 -27.64 -4.93
C VAL A 7 3.89 -29.05 -4.37
N ASP A 8 4.72 -29.99 -4.80
CA ASP A 8 4.69 -31.38 -4.36
C ASP A 8 4.56 -31.49 -2.83
N GLY A 9 3.52 -32.21 -2.39
CA GLY A 9 3.27 -32.51 -0.99
C GLY A 9 2.41 -31.51 -0.22
N LEU A 10 1.62 -30.66 -0.88
CA LEU A 10 0.53 -29.89 -0.25
C LEU A 10 -0.75 -30.74 -0.25
N LYS A 11 -1.56 -30.59 0.82
CA LYS A 11 -2.90 -31.19 0.87
C LYS A 11 -3.86 -30.35 0.06
N GLU A 12 -4.72 -31.01 -0.71
CA GLU A 12 -5.81 -30.31 -1.41
C GLU A 12 -6.84 -29.80 -0.39
N LEU A 13 -7.31 -28.57 -0.62
CA LEU A 13 -8.42 -28.02 0.14
C LEU A 13 -9.70 -28.80 -0.18
N PRO A 14 -10.62 -28.96 0.79
CA PRO A 14 -11.96 -29.50 0.51
C PRO A 14 -12.64 -28.72 -0.61
N GLU A 15 -13.48 -29.41 -1.40
CA GLU A 15 -14.26 -28.75 -2.43
C GLU A 15 -15.10 -27.61 -1.86
N VAL A 16 -15.15 -26.50 -2.60
CA VAL A 16 -15.90 -25.30 -2.19
C VAL A 16 -17.40 -25.62 -2.29
N VAL A 17 -18.09 -25.61 -1.16
CA VAL A 17 -19.53 -25.91 -1.08
C VAL A 17 -20.37 -24.80 -1.73
N PHE A 18 -19.89 -23.58 -1.74
CA PHE A 18 -20.60 -22.41 -2.28
C PHE A 18 -19.61 -21.38 -2.82
N GLU A 19 -19.74 -21.04 -4.08
CA GLU A 19 -18.99 -19.96 -4.72
C GLU A 19 -19.91 -18.74 -4.93
N LEU A 20 -19.62 -17.64 -4.24
CA LEU A 20 -20.30 -16.37 -4.47
C LEU A 20 -19.47 -15.54 -5.46
N SER A 21 -19.81 -15.62 -6.75
CA SER A 21 -19.21 -14.74 -7.73
C SER A 21 -20.03 -13.46 -7.89
N ILE A 22 -19.52 -12.34 -7.39
CA ILE A 22 -20.11 -11.02 -7.61
C ILE A 22 -19.40 -10.41 -8.81
N PRO A 23 -20.11 -10.17 -9.95
CA PRO A 23 -19.48 -9.57 -11.11
C PRO A 23 -19.00 -8.15 -10.81
N GLN A 24 -17.81 -7.81 -11.23
CA GLN A 24 -17.27 -6.47 -11.08
C GLN A 24 -18.01 -5.51 -12.03
N ILE A 25 -18.40 -4.34 -11.53
CA ILE A 25 -18.99 -3.27 -12.35
C ILE A 25 -17.94 -2.75 -13.33
N MET A 26 -16.68 -2.62 -12.88
CA MET A 26 -15.53 -2.30 -13.71
C MET A 26 -14.26 -2.91 -13.10
N SER A 27 -13.27 -3.19 -13.95
CA SER A 27 -11.98 -3.68 -13.46
C SER A 27 -11.26 -2.61 -12.64
N VAL A 28 -10.36 -3.02 -11.75
CA VAL A 28 -9.57 -2.10 -10.92
C VAL A 28 -8.80 -1.09 -11.80
N MET A 29 -8.20 -1.55 -12.91
CA MET A 29 -7.50 -0.70 -13.86
C MET A 29 -8.42 0.33 -14.51
N SER A 30 -9.60 -0.09 -14.96
CA SER A 30 -10.58 0.82 -15.55
C SER A 30 -11.05 1.87 -14.53
N ALA A 31 -11.28 1.47 -13.29
CA ALA A 31 -11.68 2.38 -12.22
C ALA A 31 -10.58 3.41 -11.90
N LEU A 32 -9.31 3.00 -11.86
CA LEU A 32 -8.17 3.89 -11.64
C LEU A 32 -8.00 4.90 -12.77
N VAL A 33 -7.98 4.44 -14.02
CA VAL A 33 -7.88 5.31 -15.19
C VAL A 33 -9.05 6.30 -15.23
N PHE A 34 -10.28 5.81 -15.02
CA PHE A 34 -11.47 6.64 -14.99
C PHE A 34 -11.39 7.72 -13.89
N SER A 35 -10.99 7.35 -12.67
CA SER A 35 -10.89 8.30 -11.55
C SER A 35 -9.83 9.39 -11.79
N ILE A 36 -8.68 9.03 -12.39
CA ILE A 36 -7.64 9.99 -12.75
C ILE A 36 -8.17 10.96 -13.82
N MET A 37 -8.81 10.44 -14.87
CA MET A 37 -9.34 11.27 -15.96
C MET A 37 -10.44 12.21 -15.45
N VAL A 38 -11.38 11.73 -14.65
CA VAL A 38 -12.44 12.56 -14.07
C VAL A 38 -11.87 13.59 -13.10
N GLY A 39 -10.92 13.22 -12.26
CA GLY A 39 -10.26 14.14 -11.33
C GLY A 39 -9.54 15.28 -12.05
N LEU A 40 -8.77 14.97 -13.09
CA LEU A 40 -8.10 15.97 -13.92
C LEU A 40 -9.10 16.89 -14.64
N ALA A 41 -10.12 16.33 -15.26
CA ALA A 41 -11.16 17.09 -15.96
C ALA A 41 -11.93 18.00 -14.99
N ALA A 42 -12.27 17.53 -13.80
CA ALA A 42 -12.95 18.32 -12.77
C ALA A 42 -12.08 19.49 -12.30
N THR A 43 -10.77 19.27 -12.17
CA THR A 43 -9.81 20.32 -11.79
C THR A 43 -9.65 21.35 -12.90
N TRP A 44 -9.48 20.94 -14.15
CA TRP A 44 -9.34 21.87 -15.29
C TRP A 44 -10.58 22.76 -15.50
N ASN A 45 -11.76 22.16 -15.33
CA ASN A 45 -13.02 22.89 -15.49
C ASN A 45 -13.49 23.61 -14.21
N GLN A 46 -12.73 23.52 -13.10
CA GLN A 46 -13.13 24.07 -11.80
C GLN A 46 -14.56 23.66 -11.38
N ALA A 47 -14.93 22.42 -11.67
CA ALA A 47 -16.27 21.88 -11.52
C ALA A 47 -16.60 21.63 -10.04
N LYS A 48 -16.96 22.67 -9.29
CA LYS A 48 -17.23 22.62 -7.84
C LYS A 48 -18.27 21.57 -7.43
N LEU A 49 -19.32 21.38 -8.22
CA LEU A 49 -20.36 20.40 -7.93
C LEU A 49 -19.81 18.97 -8.01
N ILE A 50 -19.05 18.67 -9.06
CA ILE A 50 -18.45 17.34 -9.26
C ILE A 50 -17.40 17.06 -8.18
N THR A 51 -16.55 18.04 -7.87
CA THR A 51 -15.56 17.92 -6.81
C THR A 51 -16.21 17.64 -5.47
N GLY A 52 -17.28 18.39 -5.13
CA GLY A 52 -18.05 18.17 -3.90
C GLY A 52 -18.70 16.77 -3.85
N LEU A 53 -19.26 16.30 -4.97
CA LEU A 53 -19.84 14.95 -5.08
C LEU A 53 -18.77 13.85 -4.88
N LEU A 54 -17.59 14.02 -5.48
CA LEU A 54 -16.49 13.08 -5.33
C LEU A 54 -15.96 13.05 -3.90
N ASP A 55 -15.88 14.20 -3.22
CA ASP A 55 -15.48 14.29 -1.81
C ASP A 55 -16.48 13.58 -0.89
N GLU A 56 -17.78 13.74 -1.12
CA GLU A 56 -18.81 13.03 -0.37
C GLU A 56 -18.78 11.53 -0.66
N PHE A 57 -18.63 11.14 -1.91
CA PHE A 57 -18.49 9.75 -2.30
C PHE A 57 -17.27 9.10 -1.64
N GLN A 58 -16.13 9.77 -1.61
CA GLN A 58 -14.93 9.31 -0.90
C GLN A 58 -15.21 9.07 0.59
N LYS A 59 -15.90 10.00 1.27
CA LYS A 59 -16.26 9.84 2.68
C LYS A 59 -17.16 8.63 2.92
N ILE A 60 -18.13 8.40 2.03
CA ILE A 60 -19.02 7.23 2.10
C ILE A 60 -18.20 5.94 1.94
N VAL A 61 -17.35 5.85 0.93
CA VAL A 61 -16.50 4.68 0.68
C VAL A 61 -15.58 4.42 1.88
N LEU A 62 -14.90 5.44 2.41
CA LEU A 62 -14.05 5.31 3.59
C LEU A 62 -14.84 4.87 4.84
N SER A 63 -16.09 5.32 4.98
CA SER A 63 -16.96 4.87 6.07
C SER A 63 -17.33 3.39 5.93
N ILE A 64 -17.64 2.91 4.72
CA ILE A 64 -17.89 1.49 4.43
C ILE A 64 -16.65 0.66 4.75
N VAL A 65 -15.48 1.07 4.27
CA VAL A 65 -14.21 0.40 4.55
C VAL A 65 -13.97 0.30 6.06
N SER A 66 -14.11 1.41 6.79
CA SER A 66 -13.81 1.46 8.22
C SER A 66 -14.83 0.70 9.09
N LYS A 67 -16.11 0.72 8.72
CA LYS A 67 -17.17 0.14 9.55
C LYS A 67 -17.52 -1.30 9.19
N ILE A 68 -17.26 -1.72 7.96
CA ILE A 68 -17.63 -3.04 7.47
C ILE A 68 -16.37 -3.86 7.16
N ILE A 69 -15.49 -3.36 6.28
CA ILE A 69 -14.37 -4.16 5.77
C ILE A 69 -13.33 -4.40 6.87
N ILE A 70 -12.88 -3.34 7.54
CA ILE A 70 -11.82 -3.46 8.56
C ILE A 70 -12.22 -4.39 9.73
N PRO A 71 -13.44 -4.35 10.29
CA PRO A 71 -13.85 -5.30 11.32
C PRO A 71 -13.93 -6.76 10.85
N VAL A 72 -14.25 -7.01 9.57
CA VAL A 72 -14.32 -8.36 8.99
C VAL A 72 -12.93 -8.89 8.61
N LEU A 73 -11.99 -8.00 8.32
CA LEU A 73 -10.64 -8.36 7.85
C LEU A 73 -9.89 -9.37 8.76
N PRO A 74 -9.88 -9.25 10.10
CA PRO A 74 -9.21 -10.22 10.97
C PRO A 74 -9.76 -11.65 10.82
N PHE A 75 -11.08 -11.79 10.64
CA PHE A 75 -11.71 -13.09 10.43
C PHE A 75 -11.31 -13.67 9.08
N PHE A 76 -11.33 -12.86 8.04
CA PHE A 76 -10.88 -13.26 6.70
C PHE A 76 -9.42 -13.70 6.71
N ILE A 77 -8.53 -12.91 7.33
CA ILE A 77 -7.11 -13.26 7.47
C ILE A 77 -6.96 -14.55 8.26
N GLY A 78 -7.67 -14.69 9.39
CA GLY A 78 -7.63 -15.90 10.22
C GLY A 78 -8.02 -17.15 9.43
N LEU A 79 -9.12 -17.10 8.68
CA LEU A 79 -9.57 -18.22 7.83
C LEU A 79 -8.58 -18.54 6.71
N THR A 80 -8.00 -17.52 6.08
CA THR A 80 -6.95 -17.71 5.06
C THR A 80 -5.73 -18.42 5.65
N PHE A 81 -5.27 -18.00 6.84
CA PHE A 81 -4.17 -18.68 7.52
C PHE A 81 -4.52 -20.11 7.94
N CYS A 82 -5.76 -20.36 8.34
CA CYS A 82 -6.22 -21.73 8.62
C CYS A 82 -6.16 -22.61 7.35
N GLY A 83 -6.58 -22.09 6.20
CA GLY A 83 -6.46 -22.76 4.91
C GLY A 83 -5.00 -23.11 4.57
N LEU A 84 -4.11 -22.11 4.62
CA LEU A 84 -2.68 -22.29 4.39
C LEU A 84 -2.02 -23.28 5.37
N ALA A 85 -2.49 -23.31 6.62
CA ALA A 85 -2.02 -24.25 7.62
C ALA A 85 -2.45 -25.68 7.28
N TYR A 86 -3.71 -25.84 6.85
CA TYR A 86 -4.24 -27.15 6.45
C TYR A 86 -3.51 -27.73 5.23
N GLU A 87 -3.23 -26.93 4.24
CA GLU A 87 -2.42 -27.29 3.06
C GLU A 87 -0.98 -27.65 3.42
N GLY A 88 -0.47 -27.21 4.57
CA GLY A 88 0.95 -27.34 4.95
C GLY A 88 1.85 -26.27 4.31
N SER A 89 1.26 -25.28 3.64
CA SER A 89 1.97 -24.18 2.98
C SER A 89 2.72 -23.29 3.98
N ILE A 90 2.20 -23.11 5.19
CA ILE A 90 2.81 -22.24 6.21
C ILE A 90 4.23 -22.71 6.54
N THR A 91 4.45 -23.98 6.79
CA THR A 91 5.76 -24.49 7.19
C THR A 91 6.82 -24.32 6.10
N LYS A 92 6.42 -24.37 4.84
CA LYS A 92 7.31 -24.21 3.67
C LYS A 92 7.53 -22.75 3.28
N GLN A 93 6.46 -21.95 3.31
CA GLN A 93 6.48 -20.57 2.78
C GLN A 93 6.82 -19.53 3.85
N LEU A 94 6.39 -19.72 5.10
CA LEU A 94 6.61 -18.76 6.18
C LEU A 94 8.08 -18.37 6.38
N PRO A 95 9.05 -19.31 6.38
CA PRO A 95 10.46 -18.94 6.53
C PRO A 95 10.98 -18.04 5.40
N VAL A 96 10.46 -18.22 4.17
CA VAL A 96 10.82 -17.38 3.02
C VAL A 96 10.23 -15.99 3.19
N PHE A 97 8.93 -15.91 3.52
CA PHE A 97 8.28 -14.61 3.75
C PHE A 97 8.88 -13.84 4.92
N LEU A 98 9.25 -14.51 6.01
CA LEU A 98 9.94 -13.86 7.13
C LEU A 98 11.29 -13.25 6.72
N LYS A 99 12.08 -13.97 5.91
CA LYS A 99 13.33 -13.42 5.37
C LYS A 99 13.06 -12.19 4.49
N VAL A 100 12.05 -12.26 3.63
CA VAL A 100 11.68 -11.14 2.76
C VAL A 100 11.21 -9.95 3.59
N ILE A 101 10.40 -10.16 4.62
CA ILE A 101 9.96 -9.09 5.53
C ILE A 101 11.15 -8.40 6.18
N VAL A 102 12.13 -9.15 6.69
CA VAL A 102 13.35 -8.58 7.28
C VAL A 102 14.13 -7.75 6.26
N ILE A 103 14.32 -8.28 5.05
CA ILE A 103 15.03 -7.57 3.96
C ILE A 103 14.27 -6.28 3.60
N VAL A 104 12.96 -6.34 3.47
CA VAL A 104 12.10 -5.18 3.16
C VAL A 104 12.18 -4.14 4.27
N LEU A 105 12.15 -4.54 5.54
CA LEU A 105 12.31 -3.62 6.67
C LEU A 105 13.66 -2.92 6.63
N ILE A 106 14.75 -3.65 6.41
CA ILE A 106 16.09 -3.07 6.26
C ILE A 106 16.09 -2.09 5.07
N GLY A 107 15.53 -2.48 3.94
CA GLY A 107 15.39 -1.62 2.76
C GLY A 107 14.64 -0.32 3.05
N HIS A 108 13.54 -0.38 3.81
CA HIS A 108 12.80 0.81 4.25
C HIS A 108 13.65 1.76 5.09
N PHE A 109 14.39 1.23 6.07
CA PHE A 109 15.25 2.07 6.91
C PHE A 109 16.41 2.68 6.11
N ILE A 110 17.00 1.94 5.18
CA ILE A 110 18.04 2.47 4.27
C ILE A 110 17.45 3.59 3.41
N TRP A 111 16.28 3.35 2.78
CA TRP A 111 15.63 4.34 1.93
C TRP A 111 15.23 5.60 2.70
N MET A 112 14.63 5.42 3.87
CA MET A 112 14.25 6.54 4.72
C MET A 112 15.48 7.35 5.17
N THR A 113 16.56 6.68 5.57
CA THR A 113 17.80 7.34 5.96
C THR A 113 18.40 8.12 4.79
N LEU A 114 18.40 7.53 3.59
CA LEU A 114 18.86 8.20 2.37
C LEU A 114 18.09 9.49 2.11
N LEU A 115 16.75 9.43 2.19
CA LEU A 115 15.90 10.61 1.96
C LEU A 115 16.13 11.69 3.02
N TYR A 116 16.27 11.34 4.29
CA TYR A 116 16.58 12.30 5.36
C TYR A 116 17.96 12.93 5.18
N VAL A 117 18.98 12.14 4.81
CA VAL A 117 20.33 12.66 4.54
C VAL A 117 20.32 13.61 3.34
N LEU A 118 19.67 13.23 2.24
CA LEU A 118 19.55 14.09 1.07
C LEU A 118 18.82 15.40 1.39
N ALA A 119 17.71 15.32 2.14
CA ALA A 119 16.98 16.50 2.57
C ALA A 119 17.82 17.39 3.49
N GLY A 120 18.58 16.81 4.44
CA GLY A 120 19.48 17.55 5.32
C GLY A 120 20.61 18.26 4.58
N ILE A 121 21.22 17.60 3.59
CA ILE A 121 22.27 18.19 2.74
C ILE A 121 21.69 19.36 1.93
N TYR A 122 20.50 19.18 1.35
CA TYR A 122 19.88 20.22 0.53
C TYR A 122 19.41 21.44 1.35
N SER A 123 18.83 21.18 2.53
CA SER A 123 18.29 22.25 3.38
C SER A 123 19.32 22.90 4.30
N HIS A 124 20.52 22.32 4.44
CA HIS A 124 21.53 22.69 5.43
C HIS A 124 21.03 22.61 6.88
N GLU A 125 19.98 21.83 7.13
CA GLU A 125 19.37 21.62 8.45
C GLU A 125 19.65 20.21 8.96
N ASN A 126 19.58 20.03 10.27
CA ASN A 126 19.81 18.71 10.87
C ASN A 126 18.54 17.84 10.82
N PRO A 127 18.49 16.79 9.99
CA PRO A 127 17.32 15.94 9.84
C PRO A 127 17.03 15.11 11.10
N TRP A 128 18.02 14.93 11.99
CA TRP A 128 17.87 14.13 13.20
C TRP A 128 16.81 14.68 14.15
N GLU A 129 16.62 15.99 14.19
CA GLU A 129 15.59 16.62 15.00
C GLU A 129 14.18 16.23 14.51
N VAL A 130 14.00 16.11 13.19
CA VAL A 130 12.74 15.66 12.61
C VAL A 130 12.49 14.18 12.95
N VAL A 131 13.48 13.32 12.75
CA VAL A 131 13.39 11.88 13.05
C VAL A 131 13.03 11.64 14.51
N ARG A 132 13.69 12.34 15.44
CA ARG A 132 13.45 12.22 16.88
C ARG A 132 12.03 12.56 17.28
N ASN A 133 11.43 13.55 16.66
CA ASN A 133 10.07 13.98 16.94
C ASN A 133 9.01 13.08 16.28
N TYR A 134 9.36 12.28 15.26
CA TYR A 134 8.42 11.53 14.46
C TYR A 134 8.06 10.14 15.01
N GLY A 135 8.67 9.72 16.11
CA GLY A 135 8.45 8.42 16.73
C GLY A 135 6.96 8.06 16.97
N PRO A 136 6.13 8.92 17.56
CA PRO A 136 4.72 8.63 17.77
C PRO A 136 3.95 8.43 16.46
N ALA A 137 4.26 9.20 15.42
CA ALA A 137 3.64 9.03 14.11
C ALA A 137 4.03 7.68 13.47
N TYR A 138 5.29 7.27 13.62
CA TYR A 138 5.77 5.97 13.16
C TYR A 138 5.04 4.82 13.85
N LEU A 139 4.91 4.87 15.18
CA LEU A 139 4.18 3.84 15.95
C LEU A 139 2.69 3.79 15.56
N THR A 140 2.08 4.95 15.33
CA THR A 140 0.69 5.01 14.86
C THR A 140 0.56 4.39 13.45
N ALA A 141 1.49 4.68 12.55
CA ALA A 141 1.49 4.11 11.21
C ALA A 141 1.63 2.59 11.23
N VAL A 142 2.52 2.05 12.05
CA VAL A 142 2.69 0.59 12.23
C VAL A 142 1.44 -0.04 12.83
N GLY A 143 0.82 0.60 13.83
CA GLY A 143 -0.36 0.06 14.50
C GLY A 143 -1.64 0.11 13.65
N THR A 144 -1.81 1.17 12.84
CA THR A 144 -3.03 1.38 12.04
C THR A 144 -2.89 0.88 10.60
N MET A 145 -1.67 0.73 10.10
CA MET A 145 -1.37 0.47 8.68
C MET A 145 -2.11 1.42 7.72
N SER A 146 -2.41 2.62 8.18
CA SER A 146 -3.21 3.62 7.46
C SER A 146 -2.55 5.00 7.50
N SER A 147 -2.21 5.53 6.33
CA SER A 147 -1.70 6.89 6.21
C SER A 147 -2.74 7.93 6.64
N ALA A 148 -4.01 7.70 6.33
CA ALA A 148 -5.10 8.59 6.71
C ALA A 148 -5.27 8.67 8.24
N ALA A 149 -5.23 7.53 8.93
CA ALA A 149 -5.31 7.50 10.40
C ALA A 149 -4.07 8.13 11.07
N THR A 150 -2.91 8.04 10.43
CA THR A 150 -1.65 8.59 10.97
C THR A 150 -1.52 10.09 10.76
N LEU A 151 -2.27 10.67 9.82
CA LEU A 151 -2.11 12.05 9.36
C LEU A 151 -2.12 13.09 10.50
N ALA A 152 -3.08 12.99 11.40
CA ALA A 152 -3.22 13.95 12.51
C ALA A 152 -2.00 13.90 13.45
N VAL A 153 -1.50 12.71 13.78
CA VAL A 153 -0.32 12.52 14.63
C VAL A 153 0.95 12.98 13.90
N ALA A 154 1.05 12.71 12.59
CA ALA A 154 2.15 13.16 11.76
C ALA A 154 2.26 14.70 11.73
N LEU A 155 1.13 15.40 11.57
CA LEU A 155 1.07 16.87 11.63
C LEU A 155 1.53 17.40 12.99
N GLN A 156 1.09 16.78 14.08
CA GLN A 156 1.52 17.17 15.43
C GLN A 156 3.01 16.95 15.67
N CYS A 157 3.55 15.82 15.19
CA CYS A 157 4.97 15.50 15.31
C CYS A 157 5.84 16.46 14.50
N ALA A 158 5.47 16.72 13.25
CA ALA A 158 6.19 17.63 12.38
C ALA A 158 6.12 19.08 12.88
N GLY A 159 5.00 19.50 13.46
CA GLY A 159 4.84 20.82 14.05
C GLY A 159 5.77 21.11 15.26
N LYS A 160 6.33 20.06 15.87
CA LYS A 160 7.32 20.16 16.96
C LYS A 160 8.75 20.27 16.45
N ALA A 161 9.02 19.91 15.22
CA ALA A 161 10.34 19.94 14.62
C ALA A 161 10.68 21.37 14.16
N LYS A 162 11.68 21.98 14.77
CA LYS A 162 12.08 23.38 14.47
C LYS A 162 12.52 23.62 13.03
N PRO A 163 13.25 22.68 12.35
CA PRO A 163 13.69 22.91 10.97
C PRO A 163 12.54 23.00 9.96
N LEU A 164 11.33 22.54 10.34
CA LEU A 164 10.22 22.48 9.42
C LEU A 164 9.37 23.77 9.46
N ARG A 165 9.15 24.35 8.29
CA ARG A 165 8.27 25.52 8.15
C ARG A 165 6.81 25.07 8.35
N LYS A 166 6.07 25.80 9.17
CA LYS A 166 4.69 25.45 9.55
C LYS A 166 3.73 25.43 8.35
N ASP A 167 3.87 26.36 7.42
CA ASP A 167 3.09 26.41 6.19
C ASP A 167 3.34 25.17 5.31
N MET A 168 4.59 24.75 5.18
CA MET A 168 4.97 23.55 4.43
C MET A 168 4.52 22.27 5.13
N VAL A 169 4.53 22.22 6.47
CA VAL A 169 4.01 21.08 7.24
C VAL A 169 2.51 20.90 6.98
N GLN A 170 1.73 21.99 7.06
CA GLN A 170 0.28 21.94 6.89
C GLN A 170 -0.14 21.56 5.46
N PHE A 171 0.63 21.94 4.47
CA PHE A 171 0.37 21.60 3.07
C PHE A 171 1.00 20.26 2.67
N GLY A 172 2.29 20.08 2.98
CA GLY A 172 3.09 18.96 2.48
C GLY A 172 2.68 17.61 3.10
N ILE A 173 2.43 17.55 4.41
CA ILE A 173 2.11 16.27 5.05
C ILE A 173 0.79 15.68 4.52
N PRO A 174 -0.32 16.41 4.43
CA PRO A 174 -1.54 15.88 3.82
C PRO A 174 -1.37 15.49 2.35
N LEU A 175 -0.62 16.28 1.59
CA LEU A 175 -0.36 15.99 0.19
C LEU A 175 0.46 14.71 0.02
N PHE A 176 1.62 14.65 0.70
CA PHE A 176 2.55 13.52 0.55
C PHE A 176 2.07 12.24 1.22
N ALA A 177 1.18 12.30 2.21
CA ALA A 177 0.54 11.12 2.78
C ALA A 177 -0.22 10.30 1.72
N ASN A 178 -0.69 10.93 0.65
CA ASN A 178 -1.44 10.27 -0.41
C ASN A 178 -0.61 9.98 -1.67
N ILE A 179 0.43 10.78 -1.95
CA ILE A 179 1.18 10.65 -3.21
C ILE A 179 2.60 10.09 -3.03
N HIS A 180 3.15 10.07 -1.82
CA HIS A 180 4.50 9.58 -1.55
C HIS A 180 4.45 8.17 -0.94
N LEU A 181 4.19 7.19 -1.78
CA LEU A 181 4.00 5.78 -1.40
C LEU A 181 5.22 4.89 -1.70
N CYS A 182 6.41 5.48 -1.72
CA CYS A 182 7.66 4.77 -2.05
C CYS A 182 7.92 3.54 -1.18
N GLY A 183 7.54 3.58 0.11
CA GLY A 183 7.66 2.43 1.00
C GLY A 183 6.77 1.26 0.58
N SER A 184 5.51 1.53 0.26
CA SER A 184 4.57 0.51 -0.22
C SER A 184 5.02 -0.08 -1.54
N VAL A 185 5.43 0.76 -2.50
CA VAL A 185 5.95 0.32 -3.81
C VAL A 185 7.17 -0.59 -3.63
N LEU A 186 8.11 -0.22 -2.76
CA LEU A 186 9.28 -1.05 -2.46
C LEU A 186 8.86 -2.42 -1.91
N THR A 187 7.92 -2.46 -0.96
CA THR A 187 7.38 -3.71 -0.40
C THR A 187 6.77 -4.58 -1.49
N GLU A 188 5.90 -4.02 -2.31
CA GLU A 188 5.16 -4.77 -3.33
C GLU A 188 6.07 -5.33 -4.41
N VAL A 189 7.07 -4.56 -4.85
CA VAL A 189 8.08 -5.04 -5.80
C VAL A 189 8.83 -6.24 -5.23
N PHE A 190 9.29 -6.19 -3.98
CA PHE A 190 9.97 -7.31 -3.34
C PHE A 190 9.08 -8.55 -3.22
N PHE A 191 7.82 -8.37 -2.81
CA PHE A 191 6.87 -9.48 -2.70
C PHE A 191 6.55 -10.07 -4.08
N CYS A 192 6.31 -9.26 -5.10
CA CYS A 192 6.06 -9.74 -6.47
C CYS A 192 7.25 -10.55 -7.01
N MET A 193 8.48 -10.06 -6.82
CA MET A 193 9.68 -10.80 -7.22
C MET A 193 9.82 -12.12 -6.47
N THR A 194 9.53 -12.13 -5.16
CA THR A 194 9.60 -13.33 -4.34
C THR A 194 8.57 -14.36 -4.77
N ILE A 195 7.32 -13.93 -4.93
CA ILE A 195 6.21 -14.79 -5.36
C ILE A 195 6.48 -15.36 -6.76
N SER A 196 6.94 -14.52 -7.69
CA SER A 196 7.31 -14.97 -9.03
C SER A 196 8.40 -16.06 -8.99
N LYS A 197 9.43 -15.84 -8.17
CA LYS A 197 10.49 -16.84 -8.01
C LYS A 197 9.99 -18.14 -7.36
N MET A 198 9.05 -18.04 -6.42
CA MET A 198 8.47 -19.23 -5.77
C MET A 198 7.56 -20.02 -6.70
N LEU A 199 6.73 -19.34 -7.51
CA LEU A 199 5.76 -19.99 -8.39
C LEU A 199 6.36 -20.47 -9.70
N TYR A 200 7.24 -19.65 -10.30
CA TYR A 200 7.78 -19.89 -11.65
C TYR A 200 9.26 -20.29 -11.65
N GLY A 201 9.92 -20.34 -10.47
CA GLY A 201 11.34 -20.63 -10.37
C GLY A 201 12.28 -19.55 -10.90
N SER A 202 11.74 -18.48 -11.51
CA SER A 202 12.49 -17.40 -12.14
C SER A 202 12.01 -16.03 -11.68
N ILE A 203 12.92 -15.05 -11.73
CA ILE A 203 12.58 -13.64 -11.52
C ILE A 203 12.12 -13.07 -12.87
N PRO A 204 11.12 -12.18 -12.91
CA PRO A 204 10.68 -11.53 -14.13
C PRO A 204 11.84 -10.80 -14.83
N ALA A 205 11.76 -10.67 -16.16
CA ALA A 205 12.77 -9.95 -16.92
C ALA A 205 12.93 -8.50 -16.42
N PRO A 206 14.14 -7.92 -16.43
CA PRO A 206 14.36 -6.56 -15.93
C PRO A 206 13.46 -5.51 -16.58
N GLY A 207 13.16 -5.63 -17.87
CA GLY A 207 12.24 -4.74 -18.58
C GLY A 207 10.82 -4.80 -18.04
N THR A 208 10.31 -6.00 -17.76
CA THR A 208 8.99 -6.19 -17.14
C THR A 208 8.94 -5.60 -15.74
N MET A 209 10.02 -5.75 -14.95
CA MET A 209 10.11 -5.17 -13.61
C MET A 209 10.13 -3.65 -13.64
N VAL A 210 10.87 -3.04 -14.57
CA VAL A 210 10.88 -1.58 -14.74
C VAL A 210 9.48 -1.09 -15.13
N LEU A 211 8.82 -1.75 -16.07
CA LEU A 211 7.45 -1.42 -16.46
C LEU A 211 6.48 -1.55 -15.27
N PHE A 212 6.57 -2.65 -14.51
CA PHE A 212 5.77 -2.85 -13.30
C PHE A 212 6.00 -1.73 -12.28
N CYS A 213 7.25 -1.36 -12.00
CA CYS A 213 7.57 -0.26 -11.07
C CYS A 213 7.00 1.08 -11.54
N LEU A 214 7.08 1.38 -12.85
CA LEU A 214 6.52 2.62 -13.41
C LEU A 214 5.00 2.64 -13.31
N LEU A 215 4.33 1.57 -13.70
CA LEU A 215 2.88 1.46 -13.58
C LEU A 215 2.43 1.52 -12.12
N LEU A 216 3.07 0.77 -11.25
CA LEU A 216 2.77 0.78 -9.82
C LEU A 216 2.96 2.17 -9.21
N GLY A 217 4.02 2.90 -9.59
CA GLY A 217 4.24 4.28 -9.16
C GLY A 217 3.11 5.22 -9.58
N ILE A 218 2.59 5.08 -10.80
CA ILE A 218 1.48 5.89 -11.31
C ILE A 218 0.17 5.50 -10.59
N PHE A 219 -0.14 4.21 -10.50
CA PHE A 219 -1.41 3.74 -9.92
C PHE A 219 -1.46 3.87 -8.40
N ALA A 220 -0.32 3.82 -7.72
CA ALA A 220 -0.23 4.08 -6.29
C ALA A 220 -0.71 5.49 -5.91
N LEU A 221 -0.61 6.48 -6.81
CA LEU A 221 -1.15 7.83 -6.59
C LEU A 221 -2.66 7.84 -6.38
N GLY A 222 -3.38 6.89 -6.94
CA GLY A 222 -4.82 6.72 -6.75
C GLY A 222 -5.21 5.79 -5.60
N ALA A 223 -4.23 5.15 -4.94
CA ALA A 223 -4.51 4.22 -3.87
C ALA A 223 -5.01 4.96 -2.61
N PRO A 224 -6.09 4.48 -1.99
CA PRO A 224 -6.57 5.08 -0.75
C PRO A 224 -5.56 4.83 0.39
N GLY A 225 -5.42 5.78 1.31
CA GLY A 225 -4.55 5.69 2.48
C GLY A 225 -5.06 4.75 3.59
N VAL A 226 -5.65 3.62 3.21
CA VAL A 226 -6.19 2.57 4.09
C VAL A 226 -5.37 1.29 3.99
N PRO A 227 -5.45 0.38 4.98
CA PRO A 227 -4.75 -0.90 4.92
C PRO A 227 -5.01 -1.65 3.61
N GLY A 228 -3.95 -2.06 2.91
CA GLY A 228 -4.06 -2.80 1.65
C GLY A 228 -4.39 -1.97 0.39
N GLY A 229 -4.50 -0.63 0.49
CA GLY A 229 -4.85 0.23 -0.64
C GLY A 229 -3.90 0.08 -1.84
N THR A 230 -2.61 0.05 -1.61
CA THR A 230 -1.60 -0.13 -2.67
C THR A 230 -1.58 -1.55 -3.24
N VAL A 231 -1.89 -2.57 -2.41
CA VAL A 231 -2.01 -3.96 -2.86
C VAL A 231 -3.14 -4.10 -3.88
N MET A 232 -4.26 -3.40 -3.69
CA MET A 232 -5.34 -3.38 -4.68
C MET A 232 -4.90 -2.75 -6.01
N ALA A 233 -4.05 -1.72 -5.96
CA ALA A 233 -3.48 -1.13 -7.16
C ALA A 233 -2.53 -2.11 -7.88
N SER A 234 -1.69 -2.84 -7.16
CA SER A 234 -0.76 -3.82 -7.74
C SER A 234 -1.49 -5.02 -8.34
N LEU A 235 -2.57 -5.51 -7.72
CA LEU A 235 -3.39 -6.58 -8.27
C LEU A 235 -3.98 -6.20 -9.63
N GLY A 236 -4.42 -4.96 -9.81
CA GLY A 236 -4.93 -4.49 -11.09
C GLY A 236 -3.88 -4.42 -12.22
N ILE A 237 -2.58 -4.44 -11.89
CA ILE A 237 -1.48 -4.45 -12.86
C ILE A 237 -1.08 -5.90 -13.22
N ILE A 238 -1.20 -6.83 -12.26
CA ILE A 238 -0.76 -8.22 -12.39
C ILE A 238 -1.82 -9.08 -13.08
N THR A 239 -3.10 -8.75 -12.93
CA THR A 239 -4.23 -9.43 -13.58
C THR A 239 -4.53 -8.88 -14.95
#